data_cd6ded8f337d6fdcd20550b2503aa602
#
_entry.id   cd6ded8f337d6fdcd20550b2503aa602
#
_cell.length_a   1.000
_cell.length_b   1.000
_cell.length_c   1.000
_cell.angle_alpha   90.00
_cell.angle_beta   90.00
_cell.angle_gamma   90.00
#
_symmetry.space_group_name_H-M   'P 1'
#
loop_
_entity.id
_entity.type
_entity.pdbx_description
1 polymer ?
#
loop_
_entity_poly.entity_id
_entity_poly.type
_entity_poly.pdbx_seq_one_letter_code
_entity_poly.pdbx_strand_id
1 'polypeptide(L)'
;MSVLILGSIALDTVKTPVEEHGDLLGGSASYAAAAASYFSPVKLVGIVGSDFPQSEFDFWKSRKIDVEGVQRVNGKTFRWSGEYSWDLNTRETRSTELNVFEKFEPKLPDSYRKTDFVLLANIAPSLQSHVLKQMQKPRFVVADTMNLWIETARKDLDALLPHVDLLILNDSEAREMTKQTSLIKAGRAIRKMGPRYVAIKKGEHGALLFGENEFFSCGAYPLEDIHDPTGAGDTFAGGMAGYLAGTIGGKVTFTDLRKAIIYGSVLASFCVEAFSLDRLRDLTLEQINERYEAFKLMSQFEVPA
;
A
#
# COMPACT_ATOMS: atom_id res chain seq x y z
N MET A 1 -3.25 3.42 -18.07
CA MET A 1 -4.60 3.48 -17.44
C MET A 1 -4.47 4.14 -16.09
N SER A 2 -5.58 4.48 -15.42
CA SER A 2 -5.53 5.04 -14.06
C SER A 2 -5.73 3.93 -13.02
N VAL A 3 -5.29 4.22 -11.78
CA VAL A 3 -5.58 3.40 -10.61
C VAL A 3 -6.47 4.17 -9.64
N LEU A 4 -7.52 3.52 -9.12
CA LEU A 4 -8.29 4.03 -8.00
C LEU A 4 -7.66 3.54 -6.70
N ILE A 5 -7.44 4.43 -5.75
CA ILE A 5 -6.87 4.11 -4.43
C ILE A 5 -7.85 4.56 -3.35
N LEU A 6 -8.33 3.60 -2.56
CA LEU A 6 -9.15 3.82 -1.37
C LEU A 6 -8.31 3.53 -0.14
N GLY A 7 -8.34 4.40 0.86
CA GLY A 7 -7.68 4.15 2.15
C GLY A 7 -7.82 5.32 3.11
N SER A 8 -7.12 5.24 4.23
CA SER A 8 -7.04 6.33 5.20
C SER A 8 -6.16 7.47 4.70
N ILE A 9 -6.53 8.67 5.07
CA ILE A 9 -5.72 9.89 4.97
C ILE A 9 -5.60 10.43 6.39
N ALA A 10 -4.38 10.66 6.86
CA ALA A 10 -4.12 10.97 8.26
C ALA A 10 -3.13 12.12 8.41
N LEU A 11 -3.09 12.68 9.62
CA LEU A 11 -1.98 13.48 10.12
C LEU A 11 -1.34 12.67 11.25
N ASP A 12 -0.14 12.14 11.00
CA ASP A 12 0.52 11.19 11.88
C ASP A 12 1.55 11.87 12.79
N THR A 13 1.76 11.29 13.96
CA THR A 13 2.91 11.60 14.83
C THR A 13 3.76 10.34 14.95
N VAL A 14 4.99 10.41 14.47
CA VAL A 14 5.92 9.28 14.44
C VAL A 14 7.10 9.57 15.33
N LYS A 15 7.37 8.66 16.27
CA LYS A 15 8.58 8.64 17.10
C LYS A 15 9.43 7.45 16.73
N THR A 16 10.68 7.71 16.41
CA THR A 16 11.75 6.72 16.28
C THR A 16 12.72 6.84 17.46
N PRO A 17 13.71 5.95 17.60
CA PRO A 17 14.71 6.08 18.66
C PRO A 17 15.52 7.38 18.61
N VAL A 18 15.53 8.07 17.47
CA VAL A 18 16.38 9.25 17.24
C VAL A 18 15.57 10.54 17.24
N GLU A 19 14.36 10.54 16.64
CA GLU A 19 13.58 11.73 16.38
C GLU A 19 12.09 11.52 16.60
N GLU A 20 11.34 12.60 16.82
CA GLU A 20 9.87 12.61 16.86
C GLU A 20 9.35 13.75 16.00
N HIS A 21 8.43 13.45 15.08
CA HIS A 21 7.80 14.41 14.18
C HIS A 21 6.28 14.27 14.26
N GLY A 22 5.57 15.41 14.30
CA GLY A 22 4.11 15.49 14.36
C GLY A 22 3.49 16.16 13.15
N ASP A 23 2.18 15.98 13.00
CA ASP A 23 1.37 16.53 11.89
C ASP A 23 1.90 16.15 10.49
N LEU A 24 2.53 14.98 10.39
CA LEU A 24 3.04 14.43 9.15
C LEU A 24 1.89 13.93 8.26
N LEU A 25 1.96 14.19 6.95
CA LEU A 25 1.03 13.53 6.02
C LEU A 25 1.20 12.00 6.12
N GLY A 26 0.12 11.33 6.50
CA GLY A 26 0.08 9.90 6.71
C GLY A 26 -1.18 9.25 6.15
N GLY A 27 -1.39 8.02 6.57
CA GLY A 27 -2.49 7.19 6.12
C GLY A 27 -2.20 6.39 4.84
N SER A 28 -2.79 5.20 4.76
CA SER A 28 -2.49 4.22 3.70
C SER A 28 -2.72 4.74 2.29
N ALA A 29 -3.77 5.55 2.08
CA ALA A 29 -4.06 6.11 0.75
C ALA A 29 -3.06 7.18 0.34
N SER A 30 -2.53 7.98 1.28
CA SER A 30 -1.57 9.04 0.98
C SER A 30 -0.26 8.48 0.43
N TYR A 31 0.32 7.50 1.14
CA TYR A 31 1.54 6.82 0.71
C TYR A 31 1.34 6.07 -0.61
N ALA A 32 0.26 5.30 -0.71
CA ALA A 32 -0.03 4.53 -1.91
C ALA A 32 -0.26 5.43 -3.14
N ALA A 33 -0.97 6.56 -2.97
CA ALA A 33 -1.22 7.50 -4.06
C ALA A 33 0.06 8.19 -4.54
N ALA A 34 0.91 8.63 -3.61
CA ALA A 34 2.21 9.21 -3.95
C ALA A 34 3.07 8.23 -4.76
N ALA A 35 3.19 6.99 -4.30
CA ALA A 35 3.95 5.94 -4.98
C ALA A 35 3.38 5.59 -6.36
N ALA A 36 2.06 5.41 -6.48
CA ALA A 36 1.41 5.05 -7.72
C ALA A 36 1.52 6.16 -8.80
N SER A 37 1.56 7.43 -8.37
CA SER A 37 1.60 8.60 -9.26
C SER A 37 2.84 8.67 -10.16
N TYR A 38 3.90 7.93 -9.85
CA TYR A 38 5.08 7.81 -10.69
C TYR A 38 4.81 7.06 -11.99
N PHE A 39 3.83 6.16 -11.99
CA PHE A 39 3.60 5.26 -13.11
C PHE A 39 2.26 5.48 -13.81
N SER A 40 1.24 5.97 -13.10
CA SER A 40 -0.11 6.12 -13.63
C SER A 40 -0.86 7.29 -12.99
N PRO A 41 -1.86 7.87 -13.69
CA PRO A 41 -2.82 8.76 -13.05
C PRO A 41 -3.54 8.04 -11.91
N VAL A 42 -3.74 8.75 -10.79
CA VAL A 42 -4.36 8.22 -9.59
C VAL A 42 -5.70 8.89 -9.34
N LYS A 43 -6.69 8.12 -8.94
CA LYS A 43 -8.01 8.58 -8.45
C LYS A 43 -8.10 8.25 -6.97
N LEU A 44 -7.96 9.27 -6.12
CA LEU A 44 -7.87 9.10 -4.66
C LEU A 44 -9.25 9.15 -4.02
N VAL A 45 -9.54 8.19 -3.14
CA VAL A 45 -10.78 8.11 -2.35
C VAL A 45 -10.44 8.05 -0.87
N GLY A 46 -10.93 9.02 -0.12
CA GLY A 46 -10.68 9.15 1.31
C GLY A 46 -11.53 10.24 1.94
N ILE A 47 -11.25 10.57 3.20
CA ILE A 47 -11.91 11.65 3.93
C ILE A 47 -10.89 12.43 4.75
N VAL A 48 -11.04 13.75 4.79
CA VAL A 48 -10.24 14.66 5.62
C VAL A 48 -11.13 15.67 6.34
N GLY A 49 -10.63 16.21 7.42
CA GLY A 49 -11.28 17.30 8.16
C GLY A 49 -10.99 18.67 7.56
N SER A 50 -11.59 19.71 8.17
CA SER A 50 -11.34 21.09 7.80
C SER A 50 -9.93 21.59 8.17
N ASP A 51 -9.25 20.87 9.06
CA ASP A 51 -7.87 21.13 9.52
C ASP A 51 -6.79 20.58 8.57
N PHE A 52 -7.20 19.83 7.52
CA PHE A 52 -6.24 19.24 6.58
C PHE A 52 -5.53 20.31 5.75
N PRO A 53 -4.17 20.32 5.70
CA PRO A 53 -3.41 21.38 5.04
C PRO A 53 -3.69 21.48 3.53
N GLN A 54 -3.83 22.73 3.05
CA GLN A 54 -4.00 22.98 1.62
C GLN A 54 -2.77 22.57 0.80
N SER A 55 -1.57 22.69 1.40
CA SER A 55 -0.31 22.26 0.76
C SER A 55 -0.32 20.81 0.32
N GLU A 56 -1.05 19.93 1.03
CA GLU A 56 -1.16 18.52 0.67
C GLU A 56 -2.05 18.31 -0.57
N PHE A 57 -3.12 19.09 -0.71
CA PHE A 57 -3.90 19.11 -1.95
C PHE A 57 -3.09 19.64 -3.13
N ASP A 58 -2.26 20.66 -2.90
CA ASP A 58 -1.39 21.23 -3.94
C ASP A 58 -0.31 20.21 -4.36
N PHE A 59 0.25 19.46 -3.41
CA PHE A 59 1.14 18.34 -3.70
C PHE A 59 0.43 17.28 -4.56
N TRP A 60 -0.74 16.81 -4.16
CA TRP A 60 -1.48 15.81 -4.94
C TRP A 60 -1.80 16.29 -6.35
N LYS A 61 -2.20 17.55 -6.50
CA LYS A 61 -2.45 18.16 -7.79
C LYS A 61 -1.19 18.21 -8.66
N SER A 62 -0.04 18.57 -8.09
CA SER A 62 1.25 18.59 -8.81
C SER A 62 1.63 17.21 -9.35
N ARG A 63 1.23 16.15 -8.64
CA ARG A 63 1.48 14.74 -9.01
C ARG A 63 0.38 14.13 -9.88
N LYS A 64 -0.58 14.94 -10.36
CA LYS A 64 -1.74 14.50 -11.16
C LYS A 64 -2.59 13.44 -10.45
N ILE A 65 -2.68 13.54 -9.12
CA ILE A 65 -3.58 12.75 -8.30
C ILE A 65 -4.93 13.47 -8.29
N ASP A 66 -5.95 12.83 -8.83
CA ASP A 66 -7.32 13.32 -8.84
C ASP A 66 -7.96 13.08 -7.47
N VAL A 67 -8.41 14.15 -6.84
CA VAL A 67 -8.96 14.17 -5.48
C VAL A 67 -10.47 14.38 -5.44
N GLU A 68 -11.18 14.25 -6.56
CA GLU A 68 -12.65 14.37 -6.62
C GLU A 68 -13.34 13.40 -5.63
N GLY A 69 -12.71 12.24 -5.39
CA GLY A 69 -13.18 11.23 -4.43
C GLY A 69 -12.81 11.51 -2.97
N VAL A 70 -12.08 12.59 -2.66
CA VAL A 70 -11.72 12.96 -1.29
C VAL A 70 -12.79 13.85 -0.68
N GLN A 71 -13.47 13.35 0.35
CA GLN A 71 -14.47 14.11 1.09
C GLN A 71 -13.77 15.06 2.06
N ARG A 72 -14.09 16.36 2.01
CA ARG A 72 -13.66 17.35 2.99
C ARG A 72 -14.85 17.78 3.83
N VAL A 73 -14.83 17.46 5.12
CA VAL A 73 -15.95 17.71 6.03
C VAL A 73 -15.53 18.53 7.25
N ASN A 74 -16.50 19.12 7.95
CA ASN A 74 -16.21 19.84 9.19
C ASN A 74 -15.76 18.87 10.29
N GLY A 75 -14.67 19.17 10.96
CA GLY A 75 -14.05 18.37 12.00
C GLY A 75 -12.54 18.20 11.80
N LYS A 76 -11.94 17.38 12.64
CA LYS A 76 -10.50 17.07 12.55
C LYS A 76 -10.25 15.87 11.63
N THR A 77 -9.15 15.89 10.93
CA THR A 77 -8.63 14.76 10.16
C THR A 77 -8.24 13.61 11.09
N PHE A 78 -8.32 12.37 10.61
CA PHE A 78 -7.81 11.18 11.29
C PHE A 78 -6.36 11.39 11.75
N ARG A 79 -6.06 11.01 12.98
CA ARG A 79 -4.71 11.11 13.57
C ARG A 79 -4.28 9.77 14.12
N TRP A 80 -3.04 9.43 13.84
CA TRP A 80 -2.40 8.28 14.42
C TRP A 80 -1.06 8.70 15.03
N SER A 81 -0.72 8.13 16.19
CA SER A 81 0.59 8.30 16.80
C SER A 81 1.20 6.94 17.12
N GLY A 82 2.43 6.75 16.70
CA GLY A 82 3.18 5.52 16.90
C GLY A 82 4.63 5.75 17.31
N GLU A 83 5.17 4.77 18.03
CA GLU A 83 6.56 4.72 18.45
C GLU A 83 7.21 3.43 17.94
N TYR A 84 8.37 3.55 17.33
CA TYR A 84 9.18 2.44 16.87
C TYR A 84 10.24 2.04 17.88
N SER A 85 10.46 0.73 18.03
CA SER A 85 11.55 0.17 18.80
C SER A 85 12.92 0.54 18.22
N TRP A 86 13.99 0.27 18.96
CA TRP A 86 15.37 0.60 18.57
C TRP A 86 15.79 0.00 17.22
N ASP A 87 15.22 -1.13 16.84
CA ASP A 87 15.51 -1.84 15.59
C ASP A 87 14.57 -1.46 14.43
N LEU A 88 13.65 -0.52 14.65
CA LEU A 88 12.65 -0.03 13.70
C LEU A 88 11.69 -1.11 13.14
N ASN A 89 11.74 -2.33 13.68
CA ASN A 89 10.92 -3.46 13.22
C ASN A 89 9.62 -3.61 14.00
N THR A 90 9.58 -3.15 15.23
CA THR A 90 8.40 -3.23 16.10
C THR A 90 7.82 -1.84 16.31
N ARG A 91 6.50 -1.73 16.17
CA ARG A 91 5.77 -0.47 16.33
C ARG A 91 4.70 -0.63 17.41
N GLU A 92 4.65 0.32 18.33
CA GLU A 92 3.54 0.50 19.27
C GLU A 92 2.67 1.67 18.86
N THR A 93 1.34 1.48 18.86
CA THR A 93 0.39 2.56 18.67
C THR A 93 0.20 3.28 20.00
N ARG A 94 0.55 4.56 20.07
CA ARG A 94 0.36 5.41 21.24
C ARG A 94 -1.07 5.95 21.33
N SER A 95 -1.62 6.41 20.20
CA SER A 95 -3.00 6.89 20.11
C SER A 95 -3.57 6.75 18.71
N THR A 96 -4.90 6.68 18.64
CA THR A 96 -5.67 6.68 17.40
C THR A 96 -6.89 7.55 17.60
N GLU A 97 -6.98 8.65 16.87
CA GLU A 97 -8.12 9.56 16.86
C GLU A 97 -8.82 9.46 15.51
N LEU A 98 -9.90 8.70 15.43
CA LEU A 98 -10.62 8.48 14.18
C LEU A 98 -11.22 9.77 13.62
N ASN A 99 -11.70 10.67 14.47
CA ASN A 99 -12.25 11.97 14.06
C ASN A 99 -13.29 11.81 12.92
N VAL A 100 -13.13 12.55 11.81
CA VAL A 100 -14.05 12.46 10.66
C VAL A 100 -14.04 11.08 9.98
N PHE A 101 -12.97 10.31 10.14
CA PHE A 101 -12.85 8.97 9.56
C PHE A 101 -13.81 7.95 10.19
N GLU A 102 -14.23 8.15 11.46
CA GLU A 102 -15.18 7.27 12.15
C GLU A 102 -16.51 7.12 11.39
N LYS A 103 -16.93 8.19 10.71
CA LYS A 103 -18.18 8.24 9.94
C LYS A 103 -17.97 8.20 8.44
N PHE A 104 -16.80 7.74 8.00
CA PHE A 104 -16.48 7.71 6.58
C PHE A 104 -17.34 6.70 5.83
N GLU A 105 -18.14 7.21 4.91
CA GLU A 105 -18.89 6.43 3.93
C GLU A 105 -18.40 6.82 2.53
N PRO A 106 -17.50 6.02 1.92
CA PRO A 106 -16.94 6.35 0.61
C PRO A 106 -17.98 6.30 -0.49
N LYS A 107 -18.12 7.43 -1.20
CA LYS A 107 -18.99 7.56 -2.38
C LYS A 107 -18.11 7.86 -3.58
N LEU A 108 -18.15 6.99 -4.59
CA LEU A 108 -17.37 7.18 -5.80
C LEU A 108 -18.03 8.19 -6.73
N PRO A 109 -17.26 9.19 -7.24
CA PRO A 109 -17.67 9.95 -8.41
C PRO A 109 -17.96 9.00 -9.59
N ASP A 110 -18.89 9.38 -10.46
CA ASP A 110 -19.25 8.54 -11.61
C ASP A 110 -18.05 8.29 -12.54
N SER A 111 -17.15 9.29 -12.67
CA SER A 111 -15.87 9.20 -13.40
C SER A 111 -14.92 8.13 -12.85
N TYR A 112 -15.07 7.72 -11.58
CA TYR A 112 -14.20 6.73 -10.92
C TYR A 112 -14.68 5.29 -11.10
N ARG A 113 -15.99 5.07 -11.27
CA ARG A 113 -16.62 3.74 -11.25
C ARG A 113 -16.15 2.79 -12.36
N LYS A 114 -15.59 3.35 -13.45
CA LYS A 114 -15.06 2.57 -14.60
C LYS A 114 -13.54 2.42 -14.58
N THR A 115 -12.90 2.68 -13.44
CA THR A 115 -11.45 2.53 -13.33
C THR A 115 -11.04 1.06 -13.36
N ASP A 116 -10.09 0.71 -14.23
CA ASP A 116 -9.67 -0.68 -14.48
C ASP A 116 -8.89 -1.29 -13.31
N PHE A 117 -8.03 -0.51 -12.65
CA PHE A 117 -7.18 -0.96 -11.55
C PHE A 117 -7.64 -0.33 -10.25
N VAL A 118 -7.78 -1.14 -9.22
CA VAL A 118 -8.25 -0.71 -7.90
C VAL A 118 -7.27 -1.19 -6.84
N LEU A 119 -6.81 -0.28 -6.00
CA LEU A 119 -6.12 -0.60 -4.75
C LEU A 119 -7.03 -0.25 -3.58
N LEU A 120 -7.49 -1.26 -2.89
CA LEU A 120 -8.17 -1.18 -1.61
C LEU A 120 -7.08 -1.21 -0.53
N ALA A 121 -6.51 -0.04 -0.23
CA ALA A 121 -5.47 0.10 0.78
C ALA A 121 -6.04 -0.15 2.18
N ASN A 122 -5.18 -0.15 3.19
CA ASN A 122 -5.54 -0.57 4.54
C ASN A 122 -6.62 0.33 5.17
N ILE A 123 -7.86 -0.17 5.18
CA ILE A 123 -9.02 0.30 5.96
C ILE A 123 -9.94 -0.87 6.30
N ALA A 124 -11.05 -0.61 7.00
CA ALA A 124 -12.03 -1.65 7.33
C ALA A 124 -12.52 -2.41 6.09
N PRO A 125 -12.49 -3.77 6.09
CA PRO A 125 -12.90 -4.58 4.94
C PRO A 125 -14.34 -4.33 4.47
N SER A 126 -15.23 -3.90 5.38
CA SER A 126 -16.59 -3.48 5.03
C SER A 126 -16.60 -2.25 4.10
N LEU A 127 -15.71 -1.27 4.33
CA LEU A 127 -15.56 -0.09 3.47
C LEU A 127 -14.90 -0.45 2.14
N GLN A 128 -13.91 -1.34 2.15
CA GLN A 128 -13.30 -1.89 0.93
C GLN A 128 -14.36 -2.57 0.06
N SER A 129 -15.19 -3.43 0.65
CA SER A 129 -16.31 -4.09 -0.03
C SER A 129 -17.37 -3.09 -0.52
N HIS A 130 -17.65 -2.03 0.26
CA HIS A 130 -18.60 -0.99 -0.12
C HIS A 130 -18.16 -0.24 -1.38
N VAL A 131 -16.88 0.12 -1.48
CA VAL A 131 -16.32 0.75 -2.69
C VAL A 131 -16.33 -0.21 -3.87
N LEU A 132 -15.91 -1.47 -3.66
CA LEU A 132 -15.86 -2.45 -4.74
C LEU A 132 -17.24 -2.70 -5.37
N LYS A 133 -18.33 -2.66 -4.58
CA LYS A 133 -19.71 -2.77 -5.07
C LYS A 133 -20.15 -1.57 -5.96
N GLN A 134 -19.51 -0.42 -5.83
CA GLN A 134 -19.78 0.76 -6.67
C GLN A 134 -19.00 0.71 -8.00
N MET A 135 -17.98 -0.15 -8.10
CA MET A 135 -17.15 -0.28 -9.31
C MET A 135 -17.88 -1.05 -10.41
N GLN A 136 -17.59 -0.68 -11.67
CA GLN A 136 -18.13 -1.33 -12.86
C GLN A 136 -17.09 -2.25 -13.49
N LYS A 137 -16.98 -3.50 -12.96
CA LYS A 137 -16.11 -4.57 -13.46
C LYS A 137 -14.63 -4.14 -13.58
N PRO A 138 -13.97 -3.79 -12.46
CA PRO A 138 -12.55 -3.52 -12.49
C PRO A 138 -11.79 -4.72 -13.07
N ARG A 139 -10.71 -4.45 -13.77
CA ARG A 139 -9.88 -5.46 -14.43
C ARG A 139 -8.98 -6.20 -13.45
N PHE A 140 -8.49 -5.47 -12.43
CA PHE A 140 -7.59 -6.01 -11.42
C PHE A 140 -7.77 -5.30 -10.09
N VAL A 141 -8.03 -6.07 -9.05
CA VAL A 141 -8.27 -5.58 -7.69
C VAL A 141 -7.14 -6.04 -6.78
N VAL A 142 -6.45 -5.08 -6.19
CA VAL A 142 -5.46 -5.28 -5.13
C VAL A 142 -6.08 -4.89 -3.81
N ALA A 143 -5.89 -5.69 -2.76
CA ALA A 143 -6.27 -5.33 -1.41
C ALA A 143 -5.07 -5.45 -0.47
N ASP A 144 -4.97 -4.54 0.48
CA ASP A 144 -4.10 -4.61 1.65
C ASP A 144 -4.94 -4.80 2.91
N THR A 145 -4.35 -5.36 3.96
CA THR A 145 -5.00 -5.59 5.26
C THR A 145 -4.00 -5.33 6.40
N MET A 146 -4.46 -5.48 7.64
CA MET A 146 -3.60 -5.44 8.83
C MET A 146 -4.16 -6.35 9.93
N ASN A 147 -3.33 -6.59 10.95
CA ASN A 147 -3.68 -7.42 12.11
C ASN A 147 -5.05 -7.02 12.73
N LEU A 148 -5.32 -5.73 12.90
CA LEU A 148 -6.59 -5.24 13.45
C LEU A 148 -7.81 -5.85 12.74
N TRP A 149 -7.80 -5.90 11.41
CA TRP A 149 -8.92 -6.45 10.65
C TRP A 149 -8.95 -7.99 10.65
N ILE A 150 -7.80 -8.62 10.74
CA ILE A 150 -7.69 -10.08 10.89
C ILE A 150 -8.31 -10.51 12.24
N GLU A 151 -8.11 -9.72 13.30
CA GLU A 151 -8.64 -9.99 14.63
C GLU A 151 -10.11 -9.59 14.80
N THR A 152 -10.48 -8.38 14.36
CA THR A 152 -11.75 -7.76 14.73
C THR A 152 -12.83 -7.80 13.64
N ALA A 153 -12.43 -7.91 12.37
CA ALA A 153 -13.33 -7.88 11.20
C ALA A 153 -13.14 -9.06 10.25
N ARG A 154 -12.76 -10.22 10.79
CA ARG A 154 -12.40 -11.42 10.02
C ARG A 154 -13.49 -11.87 9.05
N LYS A 155 -14.75 -11.81 9.43
CA LYS A 155 -15.88 -12.20 8.57
C LYS A 155 -16.00 -11.32 7.34
N ASP A 156 -15.82 -10.01 7.50
CA ASP A 156 -15.88 -9.06 6.40
C ASP A 156 -14.65 -9.21 5.48
N LEU A 157 -13.48 -9.47 6.06
CA LEU A 157 -12.26 -9.77 5.31
C LEU A 157 -12.44 -11.05 4.48
N ASP A 158 -12.90 -12.15 5.08
CA ASP A 158 -13.14 -13.42 4.38
C ASP A 158 -14.18 -13.26 3.24
N ALA A 159 -15.20 -12.40 3.44
CA ALA A 159 -16.18 -12.10 2.40
C ALA A 159 -15.60 -11.25 1.24
N LEU A 160 -14.59 -10.43 1.49
CA LEU A 160 -13.91 -9.61 0.48
C LEU A 160 -12.97 -10.45 -0.41
N LEU A 161 -12.23 -11.40 0.17
CA LEU A 161 -11.15 -12.12 -0.49
C LEU A 161 -11.50 -12.75 -1.85
N PRO A 162 -12.70 -13.35 -2.06
CA PRO A 162 -13.09 -13.90 -3.36
C PRO A 162 -13.23 -12.86 -4.49
N HIS A 163 -13.28 -11.58 -4.15
CA HIS A 163 -13.41 -10.46 -5.08
C HIS A 163 -12.08 -9.72 -5.33
N VAL A 164 -10.98 -10.24 -4.79
CA VAL A 164 -9.64 -9.66 -4.86
C VAL A 164 -8.75 -10.52 -5.76
N ASP A 165 -8.04 -9.90 -6.71
CA ASP A 165 -7.05 -10.59 -7.53
C ASP A 165 -5.73 -10.79 -6.80
N LEU A 166 -5.26 -9.76 -6.07
CA LEU A 166 -4.01 -9.80 -5.33
C LEU A 166 -4.23 -9.29 -3.90
N LEU A 167 -4.00 -10.14 -2.89
CA LEU A 167 -3.90 -9.73 -1.50
C LEU A 167 -2.44 -9.44 -1.15
N ILE A 168 -2.20 -8.29 -0.54
CA ILE A 168 -0.91 -7.88 0.01
C ILE A 168 -1.04 -7.88 1.54
N LEU A 169 -0.08 -8.43 2.25
CA LEU A 169 -0.01 -8.42 3.71
C LEU A 169 1.43 -8.65 4.17
N ASN A 170 1.73 -8.40 5.45
CA ASN A 170 3.05 -8.72 5.99
C ASN A 170 3.14 -10.17 6.47
N ASP A 171 4.31 -10.58 6.89
CA ASP A 171 4.60 -11.96 7.30
C ASP A 171 3.93 -12.34 8.64
N SER A 172 3.81 -11.41 9.59
CA SER A 172 3.11 -11.65 10.85
C SER A 172 1.60 -11.79 10.63
N GLU A 173 1.02 -10.92 9.81
CA GLU A 173 -0.39 -10.97 9.38
C GLU A 173 -0.70 -12.30 8.65
N ALA A 174 0.20 -12.74 7.77
CA ALA A 174 0.03 -14.02 7.07
C ALA A 174 0.02 -15.23 8.01
N ARG A 175 0.92 -15.23 9.01
CA ARG A 175 0.94 -16.25 10.05
C ARG A 175 -0.30 -16.19 10.93
N GLU A 176 -0.69 -15.01 11.33
CA GLU A 176 -1.87 -14.79 12.16
C GLU A 176 -3.15 -15.24 11.46
N MET A 177 -3.34 -14.82 10.22
CA MET A 177 -4.53 -15.11 9.41
C MET A 177 -4.72 -16.62 9.18
N THR A 178 -3.61 -17.38 9.08
CA THR A 178 -3.64 -18.80 8.71
C THR A 178 -3.26 -19.75 9.84
N LYS A 179 -2.74 -19.23 10.96
CA LYS A 179 -2.13 -20.00 12.06
C LYS A 179 -1.01 -20.95 11.59
N GLN A 180 -0.31 -20.56 10.50
CA GLN A 180 0.83 -21.28 9.94
C GLN A 180 2.13 -20.56 10.28
N THR A 181 3.14 -21.26 10.77
CA THR A 181 4.49 -20.72 11.02
C THR A 181 5.29 -20.54 9.72
N SER A 182 5.10 -21.43 8.75
CA SER A 182 5.73 -21.38 7.44
C SER A 182 5.01 -20.40 6.52
N LEU A 183 5.69 -19.35 6.02
CA LEU A 183 5.14 -18.41 5.06
C LEU A 183 4.75 -19.05 3.72
N ILE A 184 5.44 -20.14 3.33
CA ILE A 184 5.07 -20.90 2.13
C ILE A 184 3.70 -21.58 2.30
N LYS A 185 3.46 -22.18 3.48
CA LYS A 185 2.16 -22.76 3.82
C LYS A 185 1.09 -21.67 3.96
N ALA A 186 1.43 -20.55 4.63
CA ALA A 186 0.54 -19.42 4.81
C ALA A 186 0.07 -18.83 3.48
N GLY A 187 0.99 -18.49 2.57
CA GLY A 187 0.64 -17.93 1.27
C GLY A 187 -0.24 -18.85 0.43
N ARG A 188 0.04 -20.17 0.45
CA ARG A 188 -0.81 -21.15 -0.22
C ARG A 188 -2.20 -21.31 0.43
N ALA A 189 -2.28 -21.19 1.76
CA ALA A 189 -3.55 -21.24 2.48
C ALA A 189 -4.40 -20.00 2.19
N ILE A 190 -3.80 -18.80 2.20
CA ILE A 190 -4.50 -17.54 1.88
C ILE A 190 -5.04 -17.57 0.45
N ARG A 191 -4.26 -18.08 -0.53
CA ARG A 191 -4.76 -18.23 -1.90
C ARG A 191 -6.05 -19.06 -1.99
N LYS A 192 -6.17 -20.09 -1.15
CA LYS A 192 -7.40 -20.93 -1.11
C LYS A 192 -8.60 -20.21 -0.47
N MET A 193 -8.39 -19.07 0.18
CA MET A 193 -9.46 -18.24 0.74
C MET A 193 -10.13 -17.33 -0.31
N GLY A 194 -9.55 -17.23 -1.53
CA GLY A 194 -10.19 -16.49 -2.63
C GLY A 194 -9.25 -15.76 -3.57
N PRO A 195 -8.22 -15.01 -3.09
CA PRO A 195 -7.40 -14.19 -3.97
C PRO A 195 -6.60 -15.06 -4.94
N ARG A 196 -6.50 -14.59 -6.18
CA ARG A 196 -5.76 -15.29 -7.24
C ARG A 196 -4.26 -15.28 -6.96
N TYR A 197 -3.76 -14.20 -6.38
CA TYR A 197 -2.36 -14.00 -6.02
C TYR A 197 -2.25 -13.51 -4.58
N VAL A 198 -1.11 -13.80 -3.95
CA VAL A 198 -0.78 -13.32 -2.60
C VAL A 198 0.65 -12.81 -2.60
N ALA A 199 0.86 -11.58 -2.13
CA ALA A 199 2.17 -11.00 -1.87
C ALA A 199 2.39 -10.86 -0.37
N ILE A 200 3.44 -11.48 0.18
CA ILE A 200 3.80 -11.40 1.59
C ILE A 200 5.05 -10.53 1.73
N LYS A 201 4.90 -9.36 2.34
CA LYS A 201 5.98 -8.44 2.70
C LYS A 201 6.73 -8.98 3.92
N LYS A 202 8.07 -8.87 3.95
CA LYS A 202 8.92 -9.34 5.06
C LYS A 202 9.90 -8.26 5.53
N GLY A 203 9.52 -6.98 5.43
CA GLY A 203 10.38 -5.86 5.77
C GLY A 203 11.72 -5.92 5.02
N GLU A 204 12.82 -5.79 5.73
CA GLU A 204 14.19 -5.85 5.22
C GLU A 204 14.56 -7.18 4.53
N HIS A 205 13.76 -8.24 4.74
CA HIS A 205 13.97 -9.54 4.11
C HIS A 205 13.22 -9.69 2.78
N GLY A 206 12.60 -8.63 2.25
CA GLY A 206 11.98 -8.60 0.94
C GLY A 206 10.55 -9.12 0.87
N ALA A 207 10.18 -9.84 -0.18
CA ALA A 207 8.81 -10.27 -0.42
C ALA A 207 8.70 -11.65 -1.08
N LEU A 208 7.55 -12.30 -0.85
CA LEU A 208 7.16 -13.55 -1.50
C LEU A 208 5.90 -13.30 -2.33
N LEU A 209 5.81 -13.88 -3.53
CA LEU A 209 4.63 -13.85 -4.36
C LEU A 209 4.18 -15.27 -4.70
N PHE A 210 2.90 -15.52 -4.54
CA PHE A 210 2.26 -16.80 -4.80
C PHE A 210 1.22 -16.65 -5.91
N GLY A 211 1.35 -17.49 -6.94
CA GLY A 211 0.33 -17.77 -7.95
C GLY A 211 -0.23 -19.18 -7.79
N GLU A 212 -0.94 -19.70 -8.80
CA GLU A 212 -1.55 -21.03 -8.74
C GLU A 212 -0.49 -22.14 -8.64
N ASN A 213 0.42 -22.19 -9.60
CA ASN A 213 1.56 -23.10 -9.64
C ASN A 213 2.89 -22.34 -9.67
N GLU A 214 2.86 -21.04 -9.37
CA GLU A 214 3.95 -20.12 -9.54
C GLU A 214 4.34 -19.56 -8.18
N PHE A 215 5.63 -19.35 -7.99
CA PHE A 215 6.22 -18.79 -6.81
C PHE A 215 7.37 -17.87 -7.18
N PHE A 216 7.49 -16.74 -6.51
CA PHE A 216 8.61 -15.83 -6.66
C PHE A 216 9.03 -15.29 -5.30
N SER A 217 10.32 -15.14 -5.11
CA SER A 217 10.92 -14.54 -3.92
C SER A 217 11.96 -13.51 -4.34
N CYS A 218 11.95 -12.34 -3.74
CA CYS A 218 13.00 -11.35 -3.85
C CYS A 218 13.47 -10.89 -2.47
N GLY A 219 14.70 -10.38 -2.39
CA GLY A 219 15.19 -9.63 -1.24
C GLY A 219 14.52 -8.26 -1.14
N ALA A 220 14.91 -7.44 -0.16
CA ALA A 220 14.70 -6.00 -0.16
C ALA A 220 15.92 -5.29 -0.77
N TYR A 221 15.74 -4.02 -1.19
CA TYR A 221 16.87 -3.17 -1.50
C TYR A 221 17.60 -2.82 -0.20
N PRO A 222 18.90 -3.13 -0.06
CA PRO A 222 19.64 -2.88 1.17
C PRO A 222 19.88 -1.38 1.36
N LEU A 223 19.63 -0.90 2.56
CA LEU A 223 19.89 0.48 2.98
C LEU A 223 20.80 0.47 4.19
N GLU A 224 21.69 1.45 4.28
CA GLU A 224 22.53 1.66 5.47
C GLU A 224 21.74 2.38 6.56
N ASP A 225 20.95 3.41 6.19
CA ASP A 225 20.19 4.24 7.11
C ASP A 225 18.69 4.14 6.82
N ILE A 226 17.91 3.97 7.87
CA ILE A 226 16.44 4.00 7.87
C ILE A 226 15.99 5.06 8.86
N HIS A 227 15.19 6.03 8.41
CA HIS A 227 14.69 7.11 9.25
C HIS A 227 13.29 6.83 9.78
N ASP A 228 12.35 6.45 8.91
CA ASP A 228 10.96 6.18 9.28
C ASP A 228 10.37 5.03 8.43
N PRO A 229 10.08 3.86 9.02
CA PRO A 229 9.47 2.75 8.29
C PRO A 229 7.96 2.91 8.07
N THR A 230 7.33 4.00 8.58
CA THR A 230 5.90 4.25 8.42
C THR A 230 5.54 4.41 6.94
N GLY A 231 4.46 3.74 6.52
CA GLY A 231 3.98 3.82 5.14
C GLY A 231 4.78 3.06 4.10
N ALA A 232 5.88 2.36 4.48
CA ALA A 232 6.66 1.55 3.54
C ALA A 232 5.80 0.45 2.88
N GLY A 233 4.93 -0.20 3.66
CA GLY A 233 4.00 -1.20 3.15
C GLY A 233 2.95 -0.64 2.20
N ASP A 234 2.41 0.54 2.49
CA ASP A 234 1.44 1.24 1.65
C ASP A 234 2.10 1.76 0.37
N THR A 235 3.34 2.27 0.48
CA THR A 235 4.18 2.68 -0.65
C THR A 235 4.48 1.50 -1.57
N PHE A 236 4.81 0.33 -1.00
CA PHE A 236 4.98 -0.91 -1.76
C PHE A 236 3.71 -1.27 -2.54
N ALA A 237 2.55 -1.27 -1.89
CA ALA A 237 1.27 -1.59 -2.54
C ALA A 237 0.89 -0.57 -3.61
N GLY A 238 1.09 0.73 -3.33
CA GLY A 238 0.88 1.82 -4.29
C GLY A 238 1.78 1.73 -5.51
N GLY A 239 3.08 1.47 -5.30
CA GLY A 239 4.05 1.27 -6.37
C GLY A 239 3.69 0.10 -7.28
N MET A 240 3.30 -1.04 -6.70
CA MET A 240 2.81 -2.19 -7.46
C MET A 240 1.58 -1.85 -8.30
N ALA A 241 0.55 -1.28 -7.67
CA ALA A 241 -0.72 -0.97 -8.32
C ALA A 241 -0.55 0.09 -9.42
N GLY A 242 0.25 1.14 -9.17
CA GLY A 242 0.58 2.18 -10.12
C GLY A 242 1.34 1.64 -11.35
N TYR A 243 2.37 0.81 -11.12
CA TYR A 243 3.12 0.17 -12.20
C TYR A 243 2.21 -0.69 -13.08
N LEU A 244 1.37 -1.55 -12.48
CA LEU A 244 0.43 -2.38 -13.23
C LEU A 244 -0.53 -1.53 -14.06
N ALA A 245 -1.12 -0.48 -13.48
CA ALA A 245 -2.06 0.40 -14.18
C ALA A 245 -1.40 1.19 -15.31
N GLY A 246 -0.14 1.62 -15.14
CA GLY A 246 0.59 2.41 -16.13
C GLY A 246 1.15 1.60 -17.30
N THR A 247 1.44 0.31 -17.09
CA THR A 247 2.19 -0.48 -18.07
C THR A 247 1.40 -1.63 -18.71
N ILE A 248 0.36 -2.15 -18.04
CA ILE A 248 -0.33 -3.36 -18.51
C ILE A 248 -1.60 -3.03 -19.29
N GLY A 249 -1.55 -3.20 -20.62
CA GLY A 249 -2.69 -3.01 -21.52
C GLY A 249 -3.71 -4.16 -21.55
N GLY A 250 -3.29 -5.36 -21.12
CA GLY A 250 -4.06 -6.61 -21.18
C GLY A 250 -4.34 -7.23 -19.83
N LYS A 251 -4.45 -8.56 -19.79
CA LYS A 251 -4.58 -9.35 -18.58
C LYS A 251 -3.26 -9.32 -17.80
N VAL A 252 -3.33 -9.07 -16.50
CA VAL A 252 -2.17 -9.13 -15.60
C VAL A 252 -1.66 -10.56 -15.50
N THR A 253 -0.36 -10.76 -15.75
CA THR A 253 0.33 -12.04 -15.66
C THR A 253 1.18 -12.14 -14.40
N PHE A 254 1.63 -13.33 -14.04
CA PHE A 254 2.56 -13.52 -12.93
C PHE A 254 3.91 -12.80 -13.17
N THR A 255 4.37 -12.78 -14.42
CA THR A 255 5.58 -12.02 -14.81
C THR A 255 5.43 -10.52 -14.58
N ASP A 256 4.25 -9.95 -14.84
CA ASP A 256 3.97 -8.55 -14.57
C ASP A 256 3.99 -8.27 -13.06
N LEU A 257 3.42 -9.17 -12.25
CA LEU A 257 3.44 -9.08 -10.80
C LEU A 257 4.84 -9.17 -10.21
N ARG A 258 5.73 -10.00 -10.78
CA ARG A 258 7.15 -10.05 -10.39
C ARG A 258 7.83 -8.69 -10.58
N LYS A 259 7.61 -8.03 -11.71
CA LYS A 259 8.14 -6.68 -11.97
C LYS A 259 7.51 -5.66 -11.02
N ALA A 260 6.20 -5.73 -10.82
CA ALA A 260 5.48 -4.84 -9.91
C ALA A 260 6.00 -4.93 -8.47
N ILE A 261 6.29 -6.13 -7.95
CA ILE A 261 6.91 -6.32 -6.63
C ILE A 261 8.25 -5.61 -6.53
N ILE A 262 9.10 -5.69 -7.56
CA ILE A 262 10.40 -5.03 -7.54
C ILE A 262 10.22 -3.50 -7.52
N TYR A 263 9.33 -2.92 -8.35
CA TYR A 263 9.03 -1.49 -8.29
C TYR A 263 8.41 -1.06 -6.95
N GLY A 264 7.53 -1.88 -6.37
CA GLY A 264 7.00 -1.66 -5.02
C GLY A 264 8.11 -1.64 -3.97
N SER A 265 9.04 -2.61 -4.02
CA SER A 265 10.20 -2.68 -3.11
C SER A 265 11.15 -1.49 -3.28
N VAL A 266 11.41 -1.06 -4.51
CA VAL A 266 12.23 0.12 -4.81
C VAL A 266 11.61 1.38 -4.23
N LEU A 267 10.30 1.61 -4.44
CA LEU A 267 9.64 2.78 -3.87
C LEU A 267 9.57 2.74 -2.35
N ALA A 268 9.30 1.56 -1.76
CA ALA A 268 9.32 1.38 -0.31
C ALA A 268 10.71 1.68 0.28
N SER A 269 11.81 1.32 -0.43
CA SER A 269 13.16 1.63 0.01
C SER A 269 13.45 3.14 0.01
N PHE A 270 12.88 3.91 -0.90
CA PHE A 270 12.96 5.37 -0.86
C PHE A 270 12.10 5.96 0.25
N CYS A 271 10.91 5.40 0.50
CA CYS A 271 10.00 5.89 1.53
C CYS A 271 10.67 5.93 2.91
N VAL A 272 11.41 4.90 3.27
CA VAL A 272 12.03 4.76 4.60
C VAL A 272 13.28 5.63 4.81
N GLU A 273 13.79 6.31 3.77
CA GLU A 273 14.94 7.23 3.85
C GLU A 273 14.60 8.60 4.47
N ALA A 274 13.32 8.90 4.69
CA ALA A 274 12.88 10.15 5.31
C ALA A 274 11.55 9.96 6.03
N PHE A 275 11.16 10.92 6.87
CA PHE A 275 9.85 10.92 7.52
C PHE A 275 8.73 11.18 6.52
N SER A 276 7.57 10.51 6.76
CA SER A 276 6.38 10.71 5.92
C SER A 276 6.66 10.47 4.43
N LEU A 277 6.13 11.36 3.58
CA LEU A 277 6.29 11.32 2.13
C LEU A 277 7.46 12.20 1.63
N ASP A 278 8.30 12.75 2.50
CA ASP A 278 9.26 13.77 2.11
C ASP A 278 10.19 13.27 1.00
N ARG A 279 10.75 12.07 1.14
CA ARG A 279 11.58 11.49 0.08
C ARG A 279 10.79 11.20 -1.20
N LEU A 280 9.53 10.80 -1.08
CA LEU A 280 8.67 10.54 -2.23
C LEU A 280 8.22 11.82 -2.95
N ARG A 281 8.27 12.98 -2.31
CA ARG A 281 7.90 14.27 -2.95
C ARG A 281 8.91 14.67 -4.02
N ASP A 282 10.18 14.47 -3.76
CA ASP A 282 11.30 14.95 -4.60
C ASP A 282 11.92 13.87 -5.50
N LEU A 283 11.42 12.64 -5.40
CA LEU A 283 11.92 11.52 -6.17
C LEU A 283 11.58 11.68 -7.66
N THR A 284 12.49 11.27 -8.54
CA THR A 284 12.30 11.24 -9.98
C THR A 284 12.14 9.82 -10.52
N LEU A 285 11.50 9.68 -11.69
CA LEU A 285 11.38 8.38 -12.35
C LEU A 285 12.75 7.83 -12.76
N GLU A 286 13.73 8.68 -13.06
CA GLU A 286 15.11 8.30 -13.35
C GLU A 286 15.75 7.62 -12.14
N GLN A 287 15.69 8.22 -10.95
CA GLN A 287 16.21 7.63 -9.70
C GLN A 287 15.53 6.28 -9.38
N ILE A 288 14.21 6.17 -9.63
CA ILE A 288 13.49 4.91 -9.44
C ILE A 288 14.04 3.83 -10.38
N ASN A 289 14.27 4.15 -11.65
CA ASN A 289 14.79 3.20 -12.63
C ASN A 289 16.25 2.83 -12.35
N GLU A 290 17.10 3.78 -11.95
CA GLU A 290 18.47 3.53 -11.52
C GLU A 290 18.51 2.52 -10.34
N ARG A 291 17.69 2.75 -9.31
CA ARG A 291 17.61 1.83 -8.16
C ARG A 291 17.01 0.47 -8.56
N TYR A 292 16.06 0.45 -9.49
CA TYR A 292 15.53 -0.81 -10.04
C TYR A 292 16.64 -1.63 -10.73
N GLU A 293 17.47 -1.00 -11.58
CA GLU A 293 18.57 -1.71 -12.27
C GLU A 293 19.66 -2.13 -11.27
N ALA A 294 19.98 -1.31 -10.27
CA ALA A 294 20.90 -1.69 -9.20
C ALA A 294 20.39 -2.89 -8.41
N PHE A 295 19.08 -2.91 -8.07
CA PHE A 295 18.45 -4.02 -7.38
C PHE A 295 18.48 -5.31 -8.21
N LYS A 296 18.23 -5.20 -9.50
CA LYS A 296 18.33 -6.32 -10.44
C LYS A 296 19.74 -6.91 -10.48
N LEU A 297 20.77 -6.06 -10.56
CA LEU A 297 22.18 -6.49 -10.56
C LEU A 297 22.55 -7.23 -9.27
N MET A 298 22.15 -6.70 -8.09
CA MET A 298 22.39 -7.34 -6.79
C MET A 298 21.69 -8.68 -6.63
N SER A 299 20.59 -8.90 -7.35
CA SER A 299 19.79 -10.12 -7.25
C SER A 299 20.19 -11.20 -8.26
N GLN A 300 21.19 -10.94 -9.12
CA GLN A 300 21.68 -11.88 -10.11
C GLN A 300 22.76 -12.79 -9.50
N PHE A 301 22.83 -14.01 -9.99
CA PHE A 301 23.88 -14.97 -9.71
C PHE A 301 24.19 -15.73 -10.99
N GLU A 302 25.44 -16.20 -11.11
CA GLU A 302 25.87 -16.94 -12.28
C GLU A 302 25.17 -18.27 -12.36
N VAL A 303 24.74 -18.62 -13.58
CA VAL A 303 24.25 -19.97 -13.87
C VAL A 303 25.46 -20.80 -14.27
N PRO A 304 25.72 -21.96 -13.61
CA PRO A 304 26.77 -22.87 -14.05
C PRO A 304 26.60 -23.22 -15.52
N ALA A 305 27.71 -23.18 -16.27
CA ALA A 305 27.76 -23.51 -17.69
C ALA A 305 27.38 -24.98 -17.94
#